data_0bbe0e830da2d286c59131019d4a4381
#
_entry.id   0bbe0e830da2d286c59131019d4a4381
#
_cell.length_a   1.000
_cell.length_b   1.000
_cell.length_c   1.000
_cell.angle_alpha   90.00
_cell.angle_beta   90.00
_cell.angle_gamma   90.00
#
_symmetry.space_group_name_H-M   'P 1'
#
loop_
_entity.id
_entity.type
_entity.pdbx_description
1 polymer ?
#
loop_
_entity_poly.entity_id
_entity_poly.type
_entity_poly.pdbx_seq_one_letter_code
_entity_poly.pdbx_strand_id
1 'polypeptide(L)'
;FLARFDWQQFSDEEFALCPPVVAMGGDGAMYDIGFQNLSRALMSGKPIKVVVLDTQVYSNTGGQACTSGFIGQVSDMAPFGAAQRGKQETRKEISLIGMAHRTSYVMSGTIAHTNHLIESYIDGLNSRRPALFNIYAVCPPEHGIGDDKSVDQSKLAVEGRAYPLFRFNPDAGTTFSECVSLEGNPALDQDWPTYTLKYVDEQGAEQKMALPMTFADFAAT
;
A
#
# COMPACT_ATOMS: atom_id res chain seq x y z
N PHE A 1 28.03 -9.95 25.04
CA PHE A 1 27.82 -8.75 24.26
C PHE A 1 26.51 -8.86 23.47
N LEU A 2 26.36 -9.77 22.55
CA LEU A 2 25.16 -9.89 21.69
C LEU A 2 23.84 -10.07 22.47
N ALA A 3 23.85 -10.72 23.62
CA ALA A 3 22.67 -10.91 24.47
C ALA A 3 22.14 -9.60 25.13
N ARG A 4 22.97 -8.54 25.10
CA ARG A 4 22.62 -7.22 25.67
C ARG A 4 22.62 -6.11 24.62
N PHE A 5 22.73 -6.47 23.36
CA PHE A 5 22.78 -5.52 22.27
C PHE A 5 21.34 -5.06 21.92
N ASP A 6 21.09 -3.79 22.13
CA ASP A 6 19.81 -3.16 21.82
C ASP A 6 20.04 -1.91 20.99
N TRP A 7 19.54 -1.91 19.77
CA TRP A 7 19.62 -0.80 18.83
C TRP A 7 18.97 0.49 19.35
N GLN A 8 18.01 0.38 20.24
CA GLN A 8 17.33 1.53 20.83
C GLN A 8 18.21 2.32 21.80
N GLN A 9 19.28 1.70 22.29
CA GLN A 9 20.24 2.31 23.22
C GLN A 9 21.40 3.02 22.51
N PHE A 10 21.47 2.94 21.19
CA PHE A 10 22.51 3.63 20.42
C PHE A 10 22.32 5.14 20.46
N SER A 11 23.42 5.87 20.59
CA SER A 11 23.43 7.31 20.30
C SER A 11 23.19 7.55 18.79
N ASP A 12 22.88 8.80 18.43
CA ASP A 12 22.65 9.14 17.02
C ASP A 12 23.94 8.95 16.19
N GLU A 13 25.10 9.26 16.77
CA GLU A 13 26.40 9.04 16.12
C GLU A 13 26.68 7.55 15.91
N GLU A 14 26.40 6.72 16.90
CA GLU A 14 26.59 5.26 16.80
C GLU A 14 25.65 4.65 15.75
N PHE A 15 24.38 5.12 15.69
CA PHE A 15 23.42 4.66 14.71
C PHE A 15 23.80 5.08 13.28
N ALA A 16 24.36 6.28 13.11
CA ALA A 16 24.86 6.76 11.81
C ALA A 16 26.04 5.94 11.28
N LEU A 17 26.85 5.35 12.19
CA LEU A 17 27.95 4.45 11.80
C LEU A 17 27.46 3.04 11.40
N CYS A 18 26.26 2.67 11.80
CA CYS A 18 25.66 1.36 11.52
C CYS A 18 24.32 1.55 10.76
N PRO A 19 24.35 1.96 9.49
CA PRO A 19 23.15 2.27 8.73
C PRO A 19 22.23 1.04 8.65
N PRO A 20 20.89 1.26 8.62
CA PRO A 20 19.95 0.17 8.54
C PRO A 20 20.05 -0.58 7.19
N VAL A 21 19.74 -1.87 7.24
CA VAL A 21 19.59 -2.67 6.03
C VAL A 21 18.24 -2.38 5.40
N VAL A 22 18.23 -2.04 4.12
CA VAL A 22 17.01 -1.84 3.33
C VAL A 22 16.79 -3.04 2.42
N ALA A 23 15.66 -3.72 2.57
CA ALA A 23 15.20 -4.77 1.68
C ALA A 23 14.05 -4.25 0.82
N MET A 24 14.11 -4.46 -0.49
CA MET A 24 13.05 -4.07 -1.42
C MET A 24 12.47 -5.30 -2.11
N GLY A 25 11.17 -5.32 -2.32
CA GLY A 25 10.49 -6.38 -3.07
C GLY A 25 9.10 -5.97 -3.51
N GLY A 26 8.56 -6.72 -4.45
CA GLY A 26 7.18 -6.59 -4.92
C GLY A 26 6.20 -7.24 -3.93
N ASP A 27 4.94 -7.01 -4.19
CA ASP A 27 3.82 -7.57 -3.44
C ASP A 27 3.84 -9.11 -3.40
N GLY A 28 4.00 -9.79 -4.52
CA GLY A 28 4.09 -11.25 -4.52
C GLY A 28 5.18 -11.80 -3.61
N ALA A 29 6.34 -11.12 -3.56
CA ALA A 29 7.42 -11.51 -2.66
C ALA A 29 7.06 -11.27 -1.19
N MET A 30 6.42 -10.15 -0.87
CA MET A 30 6.22 -9.70 0.51
C MET A 30 4.86 -10.07 1.09
N TYR A 31 3.80 -10.06 0.27
CA TYR A 31 2.47 -10.45 0.71
C TYR A 31 2.26 -11.97 0.70
N ASP A 32 2.92 -12.68 -0.20
CA ASP A 32 2.71 -14.12 -0.43
C ASP A 32 3.91 -14.96 0.01
N ILE A 33 4.87 -15.18 -0.87
CA ILE A 33 5.95 -16.16 -0.64
C ILE A 33 6.83 -15.80 0.57
N GLY A 34 7.18 -14.53 0.74
CA GLY A 34 8.06 -14.05 1.81
C GLY A 34 7.34 -13.57 3.07
N PHE A 35 6.01 -13.62 3.11
CA PHE A 35 5.21 -13.03 4.19
C PHE A 35 5.62 -13.50 5.59
N GLN A 36 5.89 -14.78 5.76
CA GLN A 36 6.34 -15.33 7.04
C GLN A 36 7.66 -14.69 7.50
N ASN A 37 8.60 -14.54 6.58
CA ASN A 37 9.90 -13.95 6.88
C ASN A 37 9.79 -12.44 7.13
N LEU A 38 8.93 -11.74 6.37
CA LEU A 38 8.63 -10.34 6.61
C LEU A 38 8.07 -10.12 8.02
N SER A 39 7.04 -10.89 8.40
CA SER A 39 6.48 -10.84 9.74
C SER A 39 7.53 -11.06 10.82
N ARG A 40 8.42 -12.04 10.63
CA ARG A 40 9.52 -12.31 11.55
C ARG A 40 10.54 -11.18 11.62
N ALA A 41 10.86 -10.54 10.49
CA ALA A 41 11.75 -9.39 10.44
C ALA A 41 11.17 -8.20 11.22
N LEU A 42 9.88 -7.90 11.06
CA LEU A 42 9.17 -6.84 11.79
C LEU A 42 9.15 -7.07 13.30
N MET A 43 9.12 -8.34 13.74
CA MET A 43 9.19 -8.69 15.17
C MET A 43 10.61 -8.60 15.77
N SER A 44 11.64 -8.53 14.94
CA SER A 44 13.02 -8.76 15.37
C SER A 44 13.59 -7.66 16.29
N GLY A 45 12.98 -6.48 16.32
CA GLY A 45 13.50 -5.29 16.98
C GLY A 45 14.74 -4.68 16.32
N LYS A 46 15.20 -5.24 15.21
CA LYS A 46 16.38 -4.76 14.45
C LYS A 46 15.95 -3.68 13.45
N PRO A 47 16.80 -2.69 13.14
CA PRO A 47 16.45 -1.61 12.21
C PRO A 47 16.48 -2.06 10.74
N ILE A 48 15.77 -3.13 10.45
CA ILE A 48 15.55 -3.64 9.09
C ILE A 48 14.42 -2.84 8.46
N LYS A 49 14.66 -2.24 7.30
CA LYS A 49 13.70 -1.45 6.55
C LYS A 49 13.22 -2.24 5.36
N VAL A 50 11.92 -2.49 5.26
CA VAL A 50 11.34 -3.23 4.16
C VAL A 50 10.48 -2.30 3.32
N VAL A 51 10.80 -2.20 2.04
CA VAL A 51 10.04 -1.45 1.04
C VAL A 51 9.30 -2.44 0.17
N VAL A 52 7.98 -2.33 0.16
CA VAL A 52 7.10 -3.12 -0.69
C VAL A 52 6.57 -2.24 -1.80
N LEU A 53 6.83 -2.62 -3.04
CA LEU A 53 6.20 -2.02 -4.21
C LEU A 53 4.94 -2.83 -4.51
N ASP A 54 3.80 -2.28 -4.08
CA ASP A 54 2.50 -2.93 -4.18
C ASP A 54 1.86 -2.59 -5.52
N THR A 55 2.02 -3.48 -6.49
CA THR A 55 1.42 -3.37 -7.83
C THR A 55 0.10 -4.13 -7.93
N GLN A 56 -0.29 -4.85 -6.87
CA GLN A 56 -1.52 -5.62 -6.71
C GLN A 56 -1.64 -6.85 -7.61
N VAL A 57 -0.59 -7.19 -8.34
CA VAL A 57 -0.46 -8.37 -9.20
C VAL A 57 0.98 -8.85 -9.23
N TYR A 58 1.23 -10.08 -9.65
CA TYR A 58 2.59 -10.53 -10.00
C TYR A 58 3.02 -9.92 -11.34
N SER A 59 3.39 -8.65 -11.33
CA SER A 59 3.64 -7.86 -12.56
C SER A 59 4.74 -8.43 -13.45
N ASN A 60 5.86 -8.87 -12.86
CA ASN A 60 7.01 -9.37 -13.65
C ASN A 60 6.70 -10.64 -14.43
N THR A 61 5.78 -11.47 -13.95
CA THR A 61 5.44 -12.75 -14.58
C THR A 61 4.21 -12.68 -15.47
N GLY A 62 3.57 -11.52 -15.61
CA GLY A 62 2.47 -11.27 -16.53
C GLY A 62 1.09 -11.12 -15.86
N GLY A 63 1.02 -10.54 -14.66
CA GLY A 63 -0.25 -10.09 -14.09
C GLY A 63 -1.06 -11.15 -13.34
N GLN A 64 -0.42 -12.19 -12.77
CA GLN A 64 -1.15 -13.19 -11.97
C GLN A 64 -1.70 -12.59 -10.68
N ALA A 65 -2.80 -13.17 -10.21
CA ALA A 65 -3.46 -12.76 -8.98
C ALA A 65 -2.53 -12.85 -7.76
N CYS A 66 -2.47 -11.75 -6.99
CA CYS A 66 -1.71 -11.62 -5.76
C CYS A 66 -2.67 -11.40 -4.59
N THR A 67 -2.27 -11.73 -3.36
CA THR A 67 -3.10 -11.44 -2.18
C THR A 67 -3.19 -9.94 -1.85
N SER A 68 -2.35 -9.10 -2.46
CA SER A 68 -2.46 -7.63 -2.38
C SER A 68 -3.58 -7.06 -3.26
N GLY A 69 -4.05 -7.80 -4.27
CA GLY A 69 -5.09 -7.34 -5.18
C GLY A 69 -6.46 -7.18 -4.52
N PHE A 70 -7.24 -6.23 -5.00
CA PHE A 70 -8.59 -5.99 -4.52
C PHE A 70 -9.56 -7.14 -4.85
N ILE A 71 -10.61 -7.25 -4.08
CA ILE A 71 -11.74 -8.13 -4.43
C ILE A 71 -12.37 -7.65 -5.74
N GLY A 72 -12.66 -8.56 -6.65
CA GLY A 72 -13.21 -8.25 -7.97
C GLY A 72 -12.15 -7.95 -9.04
N GLN A 73 -10.88 -7.80 -8.66
CA GLN A 73 -9.81 -7.53 -9.62
C GLN A 73 -9.68 -8.65 -10.65
N VAL A 74 -9.66 -8.27 -11.92
CA VAL A 74 -9.42 -9.17 -13.04
C VAL A 74 -7.91 -9.24 -13.29
N SER A 75 -7.35 -10.43 -13.15
CA SER A 75 -5.93 -10.70 -13.37
C SER A 75 -5.76 -12.15 -13.80
N ASP A 76 -4.61 -12.51 -14.33
CA ASP A 76 -4.31 -13.88 -14.70
C ASP A 76 -4.48 -14.81 -13.49
N MET A 77 -5.09 -15.98 -13.73
CA MET A 77 -5.43 -16.97 -12.70
C MET A 77 -6.51 -16.53 -11.69
N ALA A 78 -7.02 -15.31 -11.77
CA ALA A 78 -8.22 -14.95 -11.03
C ALA A 78 -9.46 -15.59 -11.68
N PRO A 79 -10.45 -16.06 -10.92
CA PRO A 79 -11.68 -16.58 -11.49
C PRO A 79 -12.39 -15.53 -12.33
N PHE A 80 -12.60 -15.81 -13.62
CA PHE A 80 -13.33 -14.94 -14.52
C PHE A 80 -14.30 -15.72 -15.42
N GLY A 81 -15.52 -15.21 -15.54
CA GLY A 81 -16.57 -15.83 -16.36
C GLY A 81 -17.96 -15.29 -16.03
N ALA A 82 -19.00 -15.90 -16.60
CA ALA A 82 -20.38 -15.46 -16.41
C ALA A 82 -20.84 -15.48 -14.93
N ALA A 83 -20.33 -16.43 -14.14
CA ALA A 83 -20.68 -16.63 -12.73
C ALA A 83 -19.64 -16.04 -11.74
N GLN A 84 -18.43 -15.74 -12.17
CA GLN A 84 -17.35 -15.27 -11.34
C GLN A 84 -16.63 -14.10 -12.05
N ARG A 85 -16.51 -12.98 -11.37
CA ARG A 85 -15.92 -11.76 -11.93
C ARG A 85 -14.74 -11.32 -11.07
N GLY A 86 -13.56 -11.81 -11.42
CA GLY A 86 -12.31 -11.47 -10.76
C GLY A 86 -12.08 -12.18 -9.44
N LYS A 87 -11.10 -11.71 -8.70
CA LYS A 87 -10.65 -12.25 -7.42
C LYS A 87 -11.78 -12.23 -6.38
N GLN A 88 -11.96 -13.34 -5.68
CA GLN A 88 -13.05 -13.49 -4.68
C GLN A 88 -12.59 -13.20 -3.24
N GLU A 89 -11.31 -13.36 -2.97
CA GLU A 89 -10.74 -13.15 -1.65
C GLU A 89 -10.54 -11.65 -1.39
N THR A 90 -10.77 -11.27 -0.15
CA THR A 90 -10.43 -9.93 0.33
C THR A 90 -8.92 -9.69 0.25
N ARG A 91 -8.53 -8.45 0.03
CA ARG A 91 -7.13 -8.02 0.06
C ARG A 91 -6.50 -8.32 1.41
N LYS A 92 -5.27 -8.80 1.39
CA LYS A 92 -4.43 -8.88 2.60
C LYS A 92 -3.92 -7.48 2.95
N GLU A 93 -4.26 -7.01 4.14
CA GLU A 93 -3.84 -5.69 4.60
C GLU A 93 -2.48 -5.76 5.32
N ILE A 94 -1.39 -5.82 4.54
CA ILE A 94 -0.04 -6.01 5.07
C ILE A 94 0.39 -4.91 6.05
N SER A 95 -0.04 -3.67 5.80
CA SER A 95 0.27 -2.54 6.66
C SER A 95 -0.43 -2.65 8.01
N LEU A 96 -1.70 -3.08 8.06
CA LEU A 96 -2.39 -3.35 9.31
C LEU A 96 -1.75 -4.51 10.08
N ILE A 97 -1.30 -5.55 9.37
CA ILE A 97 -0.54 -6.66 9.98
C ILE A 97 0.79 -6.15 10.54
N GLY A 98 1.47 -5.26 9.82
CA GLY A 98 2.69 -4.59 10.28
C GLY A 98 2.45 -3.82 11.59
N MET A 99 1.37 -3.04 11.66
CA MET A 99 0.94 -2.33 12.88
C MET A 99 0.62 -3.28 14.03
N ALA A 100 0.05 -4.45 13.75
CA ALA A 100 -0.29 -5.44 14.78
C ALA A 100 0.95 -5.99 15.52
N HIS A 101 2.15 -5.87 14.95
CA HIS A 101 3.40 -6.18 15.67
C HIS A 101 3.73 -5.16 16.75
N ARG A 102 3.17 -3.95 16.70
CA ARG A 102 3.30 -2.85 17.68
C ARG A 102 4.71 -2.28 17.84
N THR A 103 5.73 -2.95 17.36
CA THR A 103 7.13 -2.58 17.51
C THR A 103 7.75 -1.97 16.26
N SER A 104 7.04 -2.02 15.13
CA SER A 104 7.54 -1.59 13.84
C SER A 104 6.96 -0.24 13.46
N TYR A 105 7.79 0.61 12.84
CA TYR A 105 7.27 1.74 12.08
C TYR A 105 6.57 1.22 10.83
N VAL A 106 5.40 1.77 10.50
CA VAL A 106 4.64 1.34 9.31
C VAL A 106 4.12 2.55 8.56
N MET A 107 4.28 2.52 7.23
CA MET A 107 3.72 3.51 6.32
C MET A 107 2.96 2.82 5.20
N SER A 108 1.77 3.34 4.89
CA SER A 108 1.03 3.09 3.66
C SER A 108 1.00 4.37 2.85
N GLY A 109 1.45 4.34 1.61
CA GLY A 109 1.60 5.53 0.79
C GLY A 109 1.56 5.26 -0.71
N THR A 110 1.60 6.33 -1.49
CA THR A 110 1.64 6.27 -2.96
C THR A 110 2.60 7.30 -3.52
N ILE A 111 3.02 7.12 -4.77
CA ILE A 111 3.88 8.07 -5.49
C ILE A 111 3.18 9.42 -5.75
N ALA A 112 1.85 9.47 -5.72
CA ALA A 112 1.08 10.70 -5.95
C ALA A 112 1.12 11.67 -4.76
N HIS A 113 1.43 11.19 -3.56
CA HIS A 113 1.49 11.99 -2.33
C HIS A 113 2.94 12.11 -1.87
N THR A 114 3.74 12.84 -2.66
CA THR A 114 5.20 12.92 -2.53
C THR A 114 5.65 13.43 -1.15
N ASN A 115 4.98 14.43 -0.59
CA ASN A 115 5.34 14.95 0.74
C ASN A 115 5.15 13.86 1.81
N HIS A 116 3.97 13.21 1.84
CA HIS A 116 3.70 12.11 2.74
C HIS A 116 4.74 10.98 2.59
N LEU A 117 5.09 10.66 1.35
CA LEU A 117 6.06 9.60 1.04
C LEU A 117 7.46 9.94 1.57
N ILE A 118 7.97 11.15 1.26
CA ILE A 118 9.31 11.60 1.67
C ILE A 118 9.43 11.71 3.19
N GLU A 119 8.47 12.36 3.85
CA GLU A 119 8.45 12.48 5.30
C GLU A 119 8.42 11.13 5.99
N SER A 120 7.56 10.22 5.51
CA SER A 120 7.46 8.88 6.05
C SER A 120 8.74 8.06 5.87
N TYR A 121 9.44 8.24 4.75
CA TYR A 121 10.75 7.61 4.54
C TYR A 121 11.80 8.16 5.51
N ILE A 122 11.87 9.48 5.65
CA ILE A 122 12.84 10.12 6.57
C ILE A 122 12.61 9.60 7.99
N ASP A 123 11.37 9.64 8.46
CA ASP A 123 11.01 9.18 9.81
C ASP A 123 11.33 7.69 10.01
N GLY A 124 10.89 6.85 9.07
CA GLY A 124 11.07 5.41 9.18
C GLY A 124 12.53 4.96 9.01
N LEU A 125 13.33 5.64 8.17
CA LEU A 125 14.76 5.34 8.03
C LEU A 125 15.54 5.75 9.26
N ASN A 126 15.18 6.86 9.89
CA ASN A 126 15.81 7.32 11.14
C ASN A 126 15.36 6.54 12.37
N SER A 127 14.22 5.87 12.32
CA SER A 127 13.76 5.03 13.41
C SER A 127 14.73 3.88 13.68
N ARG A 128 15.03 3.60 14.94
CA ARG A 128 15.81 2.43 15.37
C ARG A 128 15.01 1.13 15.37
N ARG A 129 13.76 1.19 14.93
CA ARG A 129 12.84 0.06 14.84
C ARG A 129 12.87 -0.60 13.47
N PRO A 130 12.37 -1.82 13.33
CA PRO A 130 11.99 -2.34 12.03
C PRO A 130 11.00 -1.39 11.37
N ALA A 131 11.03 -1.25 10.05
CA ALA A 131 10.08 -0.42 9.33
C ALA A 131 9.52 -1.15 8.11
N LEU A 132 8.23 -0.93 7.84
CA LEU A 132 7.52 -1.38 6.66
C LEU A 132 7.01 -0.17 5.90
N PHE A 133 7.45 -0.01 4.67
CA PHE A 133 6.98 0.99 3.72
C PHE A 133 6.18 0.28 2.64
N ASN A 134 4.87 0.31 2.71
CA ASN A 134 3.99 -0.26 1.69
C ASN A 134 3.54 0.83 0.72
N ILE A 135 4.00 0.76 -0.52
CA ILE A 135 3.84 1.82 -1.51
C ILE A 135 3.04 1.30 -2.68
N TYR A 136 1.85 1.88 -2.87
CA TYR A 136 1.08 1.64 -4.08
C TYR A 136 1.83 2.17 -5.30
N ALA A 137 2.13 1.28 -6.21
CA ALA A 137 2.92 1.54 -7.42
C ALA A 137 2.23 0.82 -8.59
N VAL A 138 1.21 1.45 -9.15
CA VAL A 138 0.44 0.84 -10.24
C VAL A 138 1.35 0.43 -11.41
N CYS A 139 1.13 -0.78 -11.92
CA CYS A 139 1.85 -1.31 -13.08
C CYS A 139 1.05 -1.00 -14.36
N PRO A 140 1.48 -0.05 -15.21
CA PRO A 140 0.69 0.36 -16.38
C PRO A 140 0.28 -0.78 -17.31
N PRO A 141 1.18 -1.70 -17.72
CA PRO A 141 0.80 -2.81 -18.59
C PRO A 141 -0.28 -3.73 -18.00
N GLU A 142 -0.14 -4.07 -16.72
CA GLU A 142 -1.02 -5.05 -16.07
C GLU A 142 -2.37 -4.46 -15.68
N HIS A 143 -2.44 -3.14 -15.47
CA HIS A 143 -3.68 -2.43 -15.19
C HIS A 143 -4.31 -1.76 -16.43
N GLY A 144 -3.71 -1.95 -17.61
CA GLY A 144 -4.26 -1.42 -18.87
C GLY A 144 -4.33 0.10 -18.94
N ILE A 145 -3.46 0.80 -18.22
CA ILE A 145 -3.39 2.27 -18.20
C ILE A 145 -2.20 2.78 -19.03
N GLY A 146 -2.28 4.04 -19.48
CA GLY A 146 -1.15 4.67 -20.16
C GLY A 146 0.06 4.85 -19.24
N ASP A 147 1.26 4.78 -19.80
CA ASP A 147 2.53 4.89 -19.06
C ASP A 147 2.65 6.21 -18.29
N ASP A 148 1.99 7.26 -18.75
CA ASP A 148 1.94 8.59 -18.15
C ASP A 148 0.87 8.72 -17.05
N LYS A 149 0.08 7.66 -16.77
CA LYS A 149 -1.10 7.69 -15.89
C LYS A 149 -0.87 7.13 -14.48
N SER A 150 0.32 6.65 -14.18
CA SER A 150 0.61 6.02 -12.88
C SER A 150 0.36 6.96 -11.69
N VAL A 151 0.70 8.25 -11.82
CA VAL A 151 0.48 9.25 -10.77
C VAL A 151 -1.01 9.58 -10.63
N ASP A 152 -1.72 9.76 -11.75
CA ASP A 152 -3.16 10.03 -11.76
C ASP A 152 -3.94 8.88 -11.10
N GLN A 153 -3.63 7.65 -11.47
CA GLN A 153 -4.25 6.45 -10.89
C GLN A 153 -3.95 6.31 -9.40
N SER A 154 -2.71 6.58 -9.00
CA SER A 154 -2.32 6.55 -7.59
C SER A 154 -3.04 7.62 -6.76
N LYS A 155 -3.28 8.81 -7.34
CA LYS A 155 -4.06 9.86 -6.72
C LYS A 155 -5.52 9.44 -6.54
N LEU A 156 -6.13 8.92 -7.60
CA LEU A 156 -7.51 8.43 -7.55
C LEU A 156 -7.71 7.30 -6.55
N ALA A 157 -6.72 6.41 -6.38
CA ALA A 157 -6.77 5.34 -5.38
C ALA A 157 -6.91 5.89 -3.94
N VAL A 158 -6.26 7.00 -3.62
CA VAL A 158 -6.40 7.66 -2.31
C VAL A 158 -7.72 8.44 -2.24
N GLU A 159 -8.04 9.24 -3.24
CA GLU A 159 -9.29 10.02 -3.30
C GLU A 159 -10.53 9.12 -3.28
N GLY A 160 -10.47 7.98 -3.97
CA GLY A 160 -11.50 6.94 -3.96
C GLY A 160 -11.46 6.05 -2.71
N ARG A 161 -10.61 6.34 -1.74
CA ARG A 161 -10.46 5.62 -0.46
C ARG A 161 -10.11 4.13 -0.60
N ALA A 162 -9.66 3.74 -1.80
CA ALA A 162 -9.22 2.37 -2.06
C ALA A 162 -7.86 2.07 -1.42
N TYR A 163 -7.00 3.08 -1.35
CA TYR A 163 -5.66 2.95 -0.77
C TYR A 163 -5.38 4.09 0.22
N PRO A 164 -5.76 3.95 1.49
CA PRO A 164 -5.59 5.01 2.48
C PRO A 164 -4.12 5.24 2.82
N LEU A 165 -3.76 6.52 2.95
CA LEU A 165 -2.47 6.93 3.47
C LEU A 165 -2.49 6.81 5.00
N PHE A 166 -1.43 6.28 5.59
CA PHE A 166 -1.21 6.39 7.03
C PHE A 166 0.25 6.19 7.41
N ARG A 167 0.58 6.68 8.60
CA ARG A 167 1.84 6.44 9.30
C ARG A 167 1.52 5.89 10.68
N PHE A 168 2.22 4.86 11.10
CA PHE A 168 2.22 4.35 12.46
C PHE A 168 3.65 4.43 13.00
N ASN A 169 3.85 5.29 13.97
CA ASN A 169 5.13 5.45 14.67
C ASN A 169 4.96 5.05 16.15
N PRO A 170 5.48 3.90 16.58
CA PRO A 170 5.37 3.47 17.98
C PRO A 170 6.03 4.41 19.00
N ASP A 171 6.89 5.32 18.54
CA ASP A 171 7.59 6.28 19.41
C ASP A 171 6.89 7.64 19.49
N ALA A 172 5.79 7.84 18.74
CA ALA A 172 5.07 9.12 18.71
C ALA A 172 4.18 9.36 19.94
N GLY A 173 3.83 8.32 20.68
CA GLY A 173 2.96 8.47 21.86
C GLY A 173 2.82 7.19 22.68
N THR A 174 1.97 7.25 23.70
CA THR A 174 1.71 6.14 24.61
C THR A 174 0.42 5.38 24.27
N THR A 175 -0.49 6.03 23.56
CA THR A 175 -1.75 5.42 23.10
C THR A 175 -1.67 5.11 21.60
N PHE A 176 -2.48 4.16 21.16
CA PHE A 176 -2.52 3.79 19.75
C PHE A 176 -2.89 4.98 18.85
N SER A 177 -3.81 5.82 19.30
CA SER A 177 -4.23 7.00 18.52
C SER A 177 -3.14 8.06 18.36
N GLU A 178 -2.25 8.20 19.35
CA GLU A 178 -1.09 9.10 19.25
C GLU A 178 -0.03 8.58 18.27
N CYS A 179 0.02 7.28 18.09
CA CYS A 179 0.98 6.63 17.20
C CYS A 179 0.54 6.62 15.72
N VAL A 180 -0.75 6.89 15.41
CA VAL A 180 -1.31 6.83 14.06
C VAL A 180 -1.57 8.23 13.51
N SER A 181 -1.08 8.50 12.30
CA SER A 181 -1.45 9.67 11.51
C SER A 181 -2.16 9.22 10.23
N LEU A 182 -3.30 9.84 9.94
CA LEU A 182 -4.08 9.66 8.72
C LEU A 182 -4.01 10.90 7.82
N GLU A 183 -3.03 11.76 8.03
CA GLU A 183 -2.83 12.98 7.26
C GLU A 183 -2.65 12.69 5.77
N GLY A 184 -3.24 13.53 4.93
CA GLY A 184 -3.19 13.43 3.48
C GLY A 184 -4.37 12.67 2.85
N ASN A 185 -5.22 12.02 3.66
CA ASN A 185 -6.45 11.42 3.15
C ASN A 185 -7.56 12.45 2.95
N PRO A 186 -8.53 12.18 2.06
CA PRO A 186 -9.74 12.99 1.95
C PRO A 186 -10.49 13.06 3.28
N ALA A 187 -11.07 14.23 3.60
CA ALA A 187 -11.95 14.36 4.75
C ALA A 187 -13.17 13.42 4.63
N LEU A 188 -13.74 13.01 5.78
CA LEU A 188 -14.85 12.06 5.79
C LEU A 188 -16.11 12.59 5.09
N ASP A 189 -16.30 13.90 5.11
CA ASP A 189 -17.41 14.62 4.48
C ASP A 189 -17.10 15.11 3.06
N GLN A 190 -15.89 14.86 2.56
CA GLN A 190 -15.52 15.19 1.18
C GLN A 190 -16.22 14.26 0.20
N ASP A 191 -16.80 14.83 -0.85
CA ASP A 191 -17.41 14.08 -1.95
C ASP A 191 -16.40 13.15 -2.63
N TRP A 192 -16.91 12.04 -3.13
CA TRP A 192 -16.11 11.11 -3.92
C TRP A 192 -15.75 11.72 -5.28
N PRO A 193 -14.55 11.45 -5.84
CA PRO A 193 -14.27 11.81 -7.22
C PRO A 193 -15.30 11.14 -8.14
N THR A 194 -15.63 11.79 -9.25
CA THR A 194 -16.61 11.29 -10.20
C THR A 194 -15.99 11.01 -11.54
N TYR A 195 -16.51 10.02 -12.25
CA TYR A 195 -16.22 9.77 -13.66
C TYR A 195 -17.50 9.82 -14.50
N THR A 196 -17.35 10.03 -15.80
CA THR A 196 -18.46 10.11 -16.72
C THR A 196 -18.65 8.81 -17.48
N LEU A 197 -19.72 8.08 -17.15
CA LEU A 197 -20.16 6.93 -17.93
C LEU A 197 -20.91 7.43 -19.19
N LYS A 198 -20.49 6.96 -20.35
CA LYS A 198 -21.22 7.13 -21.62
C LYS A 198 -21.95 5.84 -21.92
N TYR A 199 -23.22 5.92 -22.21
CA TYR A 199 -24.04 4.76 -22.56
C TYR A 199 -25.07 5.13 -23.63
N VAL A 200 -25.62 4.13 -24.28
CA VAL A 200 -26.70 4.28 -25.24
C VAL A 200 -27.99 3.88 -24.54
N ASP A 201 -28.99 4.77 -24.55
CA ASP A 201 -30.30 4.48 -23.95
C ASP A 201 -31.15 3.53 -24.80
N GLU A 202 -32.31 3.16 -24.29
CA GLU A 202 -33.24 2.26 -24.99
C GLU A 202 -33.76 2.82 -26.32
N GLN A 203 -33.67 4.13 -26.52
CA GLN A 203 -34.07 4.83 -27.76
C GLN A 203 -32.90 4.94 -28.75
N GLY A 204 -31.69 4.44 -28.40
CA GLY A 204 -30.50 4.50 -29.24
C GLY A 204 -29.75 5.84 -29.17
N ALA A 205 -30.10 6.71 -28.22
CA ALA A 205 -29.41 7.99 -28.05
C ALA A 205 -28.21 7.88 -27.08
N GLU A 206 -27.10 8.55 -27.41
CA GLU A 206 -25.95 8.63 -26.52
C GLU A 206 -26.27 9.50 -25.30
N GLN A 207 -26.08 8.93 -24.11
CA GLN A 207 -26.29 9.58 -22.82
C GLN A 207 -24.99 9.63 -22.02
N LYS A 208 -24.93 10.53 -21.04
CA LYS A 208 -23.83 10.66 -20.10
C LYS A 208 -24.36 10.73 -18.68
N MET A 209 -23.72 9.98 -17.77
CA MET A 209 -24.04 9.98 -16.36
C MET A 209 -22.74 10.16 -15.54
N ALA A 210 -22.75 11.08 -14.58
CA ALA A 210 -21.67 11.19 -13.62
C ALA A 210 -21.89 10.17 -12.50
N LEU A 211 -20.90 9.33 -12.26
CA LEU A 211 -20.90 8.32 -11.20
C LEU A 211 -19.78 8.59 -10.22
N PRO A 212 -19.98 8.36 -8.92
CA PRO A 212 -18.90 8.43 -7.96
C PRO A 212 -17.91 7.29 -8.20
N MET A 213 -16.61 7.60 -8.17
CA MET A 213 -15.55 6.61 -8.23
C MET A 213 -15.36 6.00 -6.85
N THR A 214 -15.80 4.76 -6.70
CA THR A 214 -15.74 4.03 -5.43
C THR A 214 -14.62 3.00 -5.44
N PHE A 215 -14.43 2.32 -4.32
CA PHE A 215 -13.52 1.18 -4.20
C PHE A 215 -13.76 0.12 -5.30
N ALA A 216 -15.02 -0.13 -5.66
CA ALA A 216 -15.36 -1.14 -6.67
C ALA A 216 -14.84 -0.78 -8.08
N ASP A 217 -14.67 0.50 -8.37
CA ASP A 217 -14.16 0.94 -9.68
C ASP A 217 -12.67 0.65 -9.83
N PHE A 218 -11.91 0.65 -8.73
CA PHE A 218 -10.50 0.22 -8.72
C PHE A 218 -10.34 -1.30 -8.79
N ALA A 219 -11.32 -2.05 -8.34
CA ALA A 219 -11.29 -3.51 -8.40
C ALA A 219 -11.54 -4.04 -9.82
N ALA A 220 -12.16 -3.23 -10.68
CA ALA A 220 -12.53 -3.61 -12.05
C ALA A 220 -11.50 -3.18 -13.11
N THR A 221 -10.44 -2.48 -12.71
CA THR A 221 -9.37 -1.99 -13.62
C THR A 221 -8.18 -2.92 -13.66
#